data_0d8b6afd348cad5d86a91b950df42d47
#
_entry.id   0d8b6afd348cad5d86a91b950df42d47
#
_cell.length_a   1.000
_cell.length_b   1.000
_cell.length_c   1.000
_cell.angle_alpha   90.00
_cell.angle_beta   90.00
_cell.angle_gamma   90.00
#
_symmetry.space_group_name_H-M   'P 1'
#
loop_
_entity.id
_entity.type
_entity.pdbx_description
1 polymer ?
#
loop_
_entity_poly.entity_id
_entity_poly.type
_entity_poly.pdbx_seq_one_letter_code
_entity_poly.pdbx_strand_id
1 'polypeptide(L)' 'MSEIAEKVKKIVVEHLGVDEDKVTDTASFIDDLGADSLDTVELVMAFEEEFGIEIPDDAAEKIQTVKDAIDFISANS' A
#
# COMPACT_ATOMS: atom_id res chain seq x y z
N MET A 1 -5.24 16.18 -6.36
CA MET A 1 -5.18 15.02 -5.47
C MET A 1 -5.32 13.76 -6.29
N SER A 2 -4.53 12.79 -5.98
CA SER A 2 -4.48 11.56 -6.76
C SER A 2 -5.52 10.56 -6.28
N GLU A 3 -6.34 10.04 -7.21
CA GLU A 3 -7.27 8.97 -6.89
C GLU A 3 -6.52 7.72 -6.43
N ILE A 4 -5.34 7.51 -6.97
CA ILE A 4 -4.50 6.37 -6.59
C ILE A 4 -4.10 6.48 -5.12
N ALA A 5 -3.65 7.65 -4.70
CA ALA A 5 -3.27 7.87 -3.30
C ALA A 5 -4.44 7.63 -2.35
N GLU A 6 -5.62 8.12 -2.70
CA GLU A 6 -6.81 7.93 -1.88
C GLU A 6 -7.20 6.46 -1.77
N LYS A 7 -7.15 5.73 -2.88
CA LYS A 7 -7.48 4.31 -2.88
C LYS A 7 -6.46 3.49 -2.10
N VAL A 8 -5.18 3.81 -2.25
CA VAL A 8 -4.12 3.12 -1.50
C VAL A 8 -4.34 3.30 0.00
N LYS A 9 -4.58 4.52 0.43
CA LYS A 9 -4.79 4.81 1.85
C LYS A 9 -6.03 4.10 2.38
N LYS A 10 -7.10 4.07 1.62
CA LYS A 10 -8.32 3.39 2.01
C LYS A 10 -8.11 1.89 2.19
N ILE A 11 -7.39 1.28 1.26
CA ILE A 11 -7.09 -0.14 1.34
C ILE A 11 -6.25 -0.43 2.59
N VAL A 12 -5.26 0.40 2.87
CA VAL A 12 -4.42 0.24 4.05
C VAL A 12 -5.24 0.32 5.33
N VAL A 13 -6.11 1.32 5.41
CA VAL A 13 -6.99 1.49 6.58
C VAL A 13 -7.84 0.25 6.80
N GLU A 14 -8.44 -0.28 5.74
CA GLU A 14 -9.32 -1.45 5.84
C GLU A 14 -8.56 -2.73 6.23
N HIS A 15 -7.39 -2.93 5.67
CA HIS A 15 -6.64 -4.16 5.92
C HIS A 15 -5.92 -4.16 7.25
N LEU A 16 -5.36 -3.04 7.65
CA LEU A 16 -4.59 -2.95 8.89
C LEU A 16 -5.41 -2.47 10.08
N GLY A 17 -6.61 -1.96 9.86
CA GLY A 17 -7.45 -1.46 10.93
C GLY A 17 -6.85 -0.26 11.64
N VAL A 18 -6.15 0.60 10.93
CA VAL A 18 -5.54 1.80 11.49
C VAL A 18 -6.34 3.04 11.09
N ASP A 19 -6.14 4.12 11.84
CA ASP A 19 -6.79 5.38 11.52
C ASP A 19 -6.23 5.99 10.25
N GLU A 20 -7.08 6.60 9.46
CA GLU A 20 -6.67 7.27 8.22
C GLU A 20 -5.60 8.33 8.48
N ASP A 21 -5.67 9.01 9.62
CA ASP A 21 -4.71 10.04 10.00
C ASP A 21 -3.28 9.50 10.13
N LYS A 22 -3.15 8.23 10.42
CA LYS A 22 -1.84 7.58 10.57
C LYS A 22 -1.27 7.11 9.24
N VAL A 23 -2.09 7.02 8.21
CA VAL A 23 -1.67 6.57 6.89
C VAL A 23 -1.19 7.78 6.10
N THR A 24 0.03 8.21 6.41
CA THR A 24 0.67 9.32 5.70
C THR A 24 1.58 8.78 4.60
N ASP A 25 2.00 9.64 3.70
CA ASP A 25 2.85 9.22 2.57
C ASP A 25 4.16 8.57 3.02
N THR A 26 4.72 9.04 4.13
CA THR A 26 5.98 8.53 4.66
C THR A 26 5.81 7.39 5.65
N ALA A 27 4.58 6.99 5.96
CA ALA A 27 4.33 5.92 6.91
C ALA A 27 4.84 4.58 6.38
N SER A 28 5.61 3.88 7.21
CA SER A 28 6.06 2.53 6.91
C SER A 28 4.97 1.55 7.32
N PHE A 29 4.66 0.59 6.44
CA PHE A 29 3.64 -0.40 6.75
C PHE A 29 3.98 -1.19 8.01
N ILE A 30 5.23 -1.57 8.17
CA ILE A 30 5.67 -2.38 9.31
C ILE A 30 5.96 -1.51 10.52
N ASP A 31 6.80 -0.49 10.37
CA ASP A 31 7.28 0.30 11.50
C ASP A 31 6.23 1.26 12.06
N ASP A 32 5.45 1.88 11.20
CA ASP A 32 4.49 2.90 11.61
C ASP A 32 3.07 2.36 11.76
N LEU A 33 2.69 1.42 10.91
CA LEU A 33 1.32 0.91 10.86
C LEU A 33 1.18 -0.48 11.49
N GLY A 34 2.28 -1.08 11.90
CA GLY A 34 2.27 -2.35 12.61
C GLY A 34 1.93 -3.57 11.77
N ALA A 35 2.12 -3.49 10.46
CA ALA A 35 1.87 -4.63 9.59
C ALA A 35 2.98 -5.66 9.74
N ASP A 36 2.64 -6.93 9.68
CA ASP A 36 3.64 -7.99 9.60
C ASP A 36 3.82 -8.42 8.14
N SER A 37 4.65 -9.45 7.91
CA SER A 37 4.94 -9.87 6.54
C SER A 37 3.71 -10.43 5.82
N LEU A 38 2.79 -11.05 6.53
CA LEU A 38 1.54 -11.53 5.94
C LEU A 38 0.65 -10.36 5.54
N ASP A 39 0.59 -9.35 6.39
CA ASP A 39 -0.21 -8.15 6.10
C ASP A 39 0.29 -7.46 4.85
N THR A 40 1.61 -7.36 4.68
CA THR A 40 2.16 -6.72 3.48
C THR A 40 1.83 -7.50 2.21
N VAL A 41 1.87 -8.82 2.28
CA VAL A 41 1.48 -9.66 1.13
C VAL A 41 0.00 -9.44 0.79
N GLU A 42 -0.86 -9.40 1.79
CA GLU A 42 -2.29 -9.18 1.57
C GLU A 42 -2.55 -7.79 0.99
N LEU A 43 -1.81 -6.78 1.46
CA LEU A 43 -1.93 -5.42 0.91
C LEU A 43 -1.55 -5.39 -0.56
N VAL A 44 -0.45 -6.05 -0.93
CA VAL A 44 -0.01 -6.13 -2.32
C VAL A 44 -1.09 -6.76 -3.18
N MET A 45 -1.67 -7.86 -2.72
CA MET A 45 -2.74 -8.54 -3.45
C MET A 45 -3.98 -7.65 -3.61
N ALA A 46 -4.32 -6.91 -2.56
CA ALA A 46 -5.44 -5.98 -2.61
C ALA A 46 -5.20 -4.86 -3.62
N PHE A 47 -3.97 -4.34 -3.67
CA PHE A 47 -3.62 -3.32 -4.66
C PHE A 47 -3.72 -3.87 -6.08
N GLU A 48 -3.27 -5.09 -6.30
CA GLU A 48 -3.35 -5.72 -7.61
C GLU A 48 -4.81 -5.83 -8.09
N GLU A 49 -5.69 -6.24 -7.19
CA GLU A 49 -7.10 -6.39 -7.52
C GLU A 49 -7.79 -5.04 -7.75
N GLU A 50 -7.48 -4.06 -6.90
CA GLU A 50 -8.12 -2.75 -6.98
C GLU A 50 -7.72 -2.00 -8.24
N PHE A 51 -6.46 -2.06 -8.62
CA PHE A 51 -5.93 -1.28 -9.74
C PHE A 51 -5.77 -2.09 -11.02
N GLY A 52 -6.01 -3.39 -10.97
CA GLY A 52 -5.90 -4.25 -12.15
C GLY A 52 -4.48 -4.33 -12.69
N ILE A 53 -3.49 -4.32 -11.82
CA ILE A 53 -2.08 -4.40 -12.18
C ILE A 53 -1.45 -5.63 -11.55
N GLU A 54 -0.26 -5.96 -12.02
CA GLU A 54 0.52 -7.07 -11.47
C GLU A 54 1.75 -6.52 -10.76
N ILE A 55 1.95 -6.94 -9.51
CA ILE A 55 3.08 -6.51 -8.70
C ILE A 55 3.96 -7.74 -8.46
N PRO A 56 5.11 -7.85 -9.15
CA PRO A 56 6.00 -9.01 -8.93
C PRO A 56 6.61 -8.97 -7.53
N ASP A 57 7.06 -10.12 -7.06
CA ASP A 57 7.58 -10.27 -5.71
C ASP A 57 8.74 -9.33 -5.41
N ASP A 58 9.65 -9.16 -6.36
CA ASP A 58 10.80 -8.28 -6.16
C ASP A 58 10.37 -6.80 -6.05
N ALA A 59 9.34 -6.40 -6.76
CA ALA A 59 8.79 -5.05 -6.63
C ALA A 59 8.04 -4.91 -5.29
N ALA A 60 7.32 -5.94 -4.88
CA ALA A 60 6.60 -5.94 -3.61
C ALA A 60 7.55 -5.75 -2.43
N GLU A 61 8.74 -6.35 -2.50
CA GLU A 61 9.75 -6.20 -1.45
C GLU A 61 10.22 -4.75 -1.30
N LYS A 62 10.15 -3.97 -2.36
CA LYS A 62 10.57 -2.57 -2.34
C LYS A 62 9.47 -1.63 -1.85
N ILE A 63 8.25 -2.12 -1.78
CA ILE A 63 7.11 -1.33 -1.30
C ILE A 63 7.08 -1.42 0.22
N GLN A 64 7.71 -0.46 0.88
CA GLN A 64 7.82 -0.43 2.33
C GLN A 64 6.98 0.68 2.96
N THR A 65 6.72 1.75 2.21
CA THR A 65 5.95 2.89 2.69
C THR A 65 4.73 3.10 1.80
N VAL A 66 3.80 3.91 2.30
CA VAL A 66 2.61 4.29 1.54
C VAL A 66 3.02 4.97 0.23
N LYS A 67 4.01 5.84 0.30
CA LYS A 67 4.51 6.54 -0.90
C LYS A 67 5.07 5.56 -1.92
N ASP A 68 5.82 4.56 -1.48
CA ASP A 68 6.38 3.56 -2.38
C ASP A 68 5.27 2.84 -3.16
N ALA A 69 4.18 2.50 -2.46
CA ALA A 69 3.04 1.86 -3.10
C ALA A 69 2.38 2.79 -4.11
N ILE A 70 2.17 4.04 -3.74
CA ILE A 70 1.55 5.02 -4.62
C ILE A 70 2.41 5.22 -5.88
N ASP A 71 3.71 5.37 -5.70
CA ASP A 71 4.64 5.60 -6.82
C ASP A 71 4.65 4.41 -7.77
N PHE A 72 4.69 3.19 -7.24
CA PHE A 72 4.68 2.00 -8.07
C PHE A 72 3.39 1.87 -8.86
N ILE A 73 2.26 2.04 -8.20
CA ILE A 73 0.96 1.91 -8.84
C ILE A 73 0.79 3.01 -9.91
N SER A 74 1.20 4.23 -9.59
CA SER A 74 1.12 5.34 -10.53
C SER A 74 1.94 5.09 -11.79
N ALA A 75 3.08 4.45 -11.65
CA ALA A 75 3.95 4.14 -12.78
C ALA A 75 3.40 3.02 -13.66
N ASN A 76 2.50 2.19 -13.13
CA ASN A 76 1.99 1.00 -13.82
C ASN A 76 0.51 1.08 -14.20
N SER A 77 -0.12 2.20 -13.92
CA SER A 77 -1.55 2.36 -14.23
C SER A 77 -1.79 3.30 -15.42
#